data_8748cfe4275caef8a5ce37341e478d30
#
_entry.id   8748cfe4275caef8a5ce37341e478d30
#
_cell.length_a   1.000
_cell.length_b   1.000
_cell.length_c   1.000
_cell.angle_alpha   90.00
_cell.angle_beta   90.00
_cell.angle_gamma   90.00
#
_symmetry.space_group_name_H-M   'P 1'
#
loop_
_entity.id
_entity.type
_entity.pdbx_description
1 polymer ?
#
loop_
_entity_poly.entity_id
_entity_poly.type
_entity_poly.pdbx_seq_one_letter_code
_entity_poly.pdbx_strand_id
1 'polypeptide(L)'
;SRKWLTDRKHWSKNYSRVFGRIKSKNPFFIQGEAGWGKTTVITLMANKCGYNVVVLYTDKMEPEDLAGLKAVVKTKNGRIRQAEAPPVWAQYIIDHPNEQFLLFLDELNQAPMKVLQALMPVVLENKLCGKRYKNFFCAAAGNMLYEGDLEVLPRQLMSRLGSKPITWITGTKEAWDEAFDSLHKKWDSKI
;
A
#
# COMPACT_ATOMS: atom_id res chain seq x y z
N SER A 1 9.50 -30.25 1.61
CA SER A 1 8.29 -30.51 2.43
C SER A 1 7.69 -29.18 2.89
N ARG A 2 6.44 -28.91 2.53
CA ARG A 2 5.71 -27.64 2.79
C ARG A 2 5.13 -27.58 4.22
N LYS A 3 5.87 -28.04 5.21
CA LYS A 3 5.43 -28.14 6.61
C LYS A 3 5.11 -26.78 7.27
N TRP A 4 5.60 -25.68 6.71
CA TRP A 4 5.39 -24.32 7.22
C TRP A 4 4.09 -23.65 6.73
N LEU A 5 3.39 -24.23 5.72
CA LEU A 5 2.12 -23.72 5.22
C LEU A 5 0.95 -23.89 6.23
N THR A 6 1.11 -24.76 7.21
CA THR A 6 0.10 -25.05 8.23
C THR A 6 0.45 -24.48 9.61
N ASP A 7 1.52 -23.70 9.71
CA ASP A 7 1.97 -23.16 11.00
C ASP A 7 1.13 -21.93 11.40
N ARG A 8 0.02 -22.21 12.14
CA ARG A 8 -0.87 -21.21 12.74
C ARG A 8 -0.11 -20.12 13.53
N LYS A 9 1.02 -20.49 14.16
CA LYS A 9 1.83 -19.57 14.97
C LYS A 9 2.55 -18.53 14.10
N HIS A 10 3.02 -18.92 12.94
CA HIS A 10 3.67 -18.03 11.98
C HIS A 10 2.69 -17.04 11.34
N TRP A 11 1.50 -17.52 11.00
CA TRP A 11 0.43 -16.74 10.41
C TRP A 11 -0.07 -15.66 11.38
N SER A 12 -0.37 -16.02 12.63
CA SER A 12 -0.84 -15.10 13.66
C SER A 12 0.19 -13.99 13.95
N LYS A 13 1.48 -14.29 13.89
CA LYS A 13 2.57 -13.33 14.07
C LYS A 13 2.61 -12.30 12.93
N ASN A 14 2.52 -12.75 11.68
CA ASN A 14 2.55 -11.85 10.52
C ASN A 14 1.30 -10.98 10.46
N TYR A 15 0.14 -11.54 10.76
CA TYR A 15 -1.11 -10.80 10.88
C TYR A 15 -1.01 -9.69 11.92
N SER A 16 -0.53 -10.00 13.13
CA SER A 16 -0.34 -9.02 14.20
C SER A 16 0.67 -7.92 13.82
N ARG A 17 1.72 -8.27 13.05
CA ARG A 17 2.69 -7.29 12.54
C ARG A 17 2.05 -6.32 11.56
N VAL A 18 1.31 -6.83 10.57
CA VAL A 18 0.60 -6.01 9.58
C VAL A 18 -0.38 -5.08 10.28
N PHE A 19 -1.20 -5.62 11.18
CA PHE A 19 -2.14 -4.83 11.96
C PHE A 19 -1.47 -3.72 12.77
N GLY A 20 -0.40 -4.05 13.49
CA GLY A 20 0.35 -3.06 14.25
C GLY A 20 0.90 -1.93 13.39
N ARG A 21 1.35 -2.25 12.16
CA ARG A 21 1.80 -1.24 11.20
C ARG A 21 0.66 -0.35 10.72
N ILE A 22 -0.50 -0.93 10.40
CA ILE A 22 -1.68 -0.15 9.99
C ILE A 22 -2.13 0.77 11.13
N LYS A 23 -2.27 0.25 12.34
CA LYS A 23 -2.71 1.02 13.49
C LYS A 23 -1.78 2.19 13.83
N SER A 24 -0.48 2.01 13.66
CA SER A 24 0.53 3.05 13.93
C SER A 24 0.85 3.94 12.72
N LYS A 25 0.16 3.78 11.58
CA LYS A 25 0.41 4.49 10.31
C LYS A 25 1.86 4.33 9.83
N ASN A 26 2.50 3.23 10.15
CA ASN A 26 3.86 2.95 9.73
C ASN A 26 3.83 2.25 8.36
N PRO A 27 4.50 2.81 7.35
CA PRO A 27 4.64 2.16 6.05
C PRO A 27 5.24 0.76 6.17
N PHE A 28 4.81 -0.16 5.29
CA PHE A 28 5.33 -1.52 5.25
C PHE A 28 5.24 -2.13 3.86
N PHE A 29 6.06 -3.14 3.63
CA PHE A 29 6.03 -3.97 2.44
C PHE A 29 5.69 -5.42 2.82
N ILE A 30 4.70 -5.99 2.14
CA ILE A 30 4.29 -7.37 2.29
C ILE A 30 4.65 -8.16 1.03
N GLN A 31 5.31 -9.31 1.18
CA GLN A 31 5.64 -10.17 0.07
C GLN A 31 4.97 -11.54 0.23
N GLY A 32 4.58 -12.14 -0.87
CA GLY A 32 3.96 -13.47 -0.89
C GLY A 32 3.53 -13.84 -2.29
N GLU A 33 3.22 -15.11 -2.53
CA GLU A 33 2.81 -15.57 -3.85
C GLU A 33 1.51 -14.90 -4.32
N ALA A 34 1.32 -14.85 -5.63
CA ALA A 34 0.09 -14.35 -6.23
C ALA A 34 -1.12 -15.16 -5.75
N GLY A 35 -2.25 -14.49 -5.57
CA GLY A 35 -3.48 -15.16 -5.12
C GLY A 35 -3.55 -15.49 -3.62
N TRP A 36 -2.54 -15.16 -2.83
CA TRP A 36 -2.53 -15.41 -1.38
C TRP A 36 -3.32 -14.38 -0.55
N GLY A 37 -4.18 -13.61 -1.17
CA GLY A 37 -5.12 -12.72 -0.49
C GLY A 37 -4.49 -11.50 0.19
N LYS A 38 -3.27 -11.09 -0.19
CA LYS A 38 -2.57 -9.93 0.39
C LYS A 38 -3.43 -8.67 0.39
N THR A 39 -3.97 -8.31 -0.76
CA THR A 39 -4.81 -7.11 -0.93
C THR A 39 -6.09 -7.18 -0.12
N THR A 40 -6.75 -8.34 -0.14
CA THR A 40 -8.00 -8.57 0.62
C THR A 40 -7.78 -8.38 2.12
N VAL A 41 -6.74 -9.02 2.67
CA VAL A 41 -6.44 -8.94 4.10
C VAL A 41 -6.09 -7.52 4.53
N ILE A 42 -5.24 -6.84 3.78
CA ILE A 42 -4.85 -5.47 4.10
C ILE A 42 -6.05 -4.53 4.05
N THR A 43 -6.91 -4.67 3.03
CA THR A 43 -8.13 -3.88 2.91
C THR A 43 -9.06 -4.09 4.10
N LEU A 44 -9.31 -5.34 4.48
CA LEU A 44 -10.16 -5.65 5.63
C LEU A 44 -9.59 -5.10 6.94
N MET A 45 -8.28 -5.26 7.18
CA MET A 45 -7.63 -4.73 8.37
C MET A 45 -7.67 -3.20 8.41
N ALA A 46 -7.39 -2.55 7.30
CA ALA A 46 -7.40 -1.09 7.21
C ALA A 46 -8.79 -0.53 7.46
N ASN A 47 -9.82 -1.10 6.84
CA ASN A 47 -11.22 -0.69 7.05
C ASN A 47 -11.64 -0.81 8.53
N LYS A 48 -11.22 -1.90 9.21
CA LYS A 48 -11.47 -2.07 10.65
C LYS A 48 -10.74 -1.05 11.52
N CYS A 49 -9.62 -0.55 11.05
CA CYS A 49 -8.88 0.54 11.72
C CYS A 49 -9.41 1.94 11.35
N GLY A 50 -10.50 2.04 10.58
CA GLY A 50 -11.12 3.31 10.19
C GLY A 50 -10.44 3.99 8.99
N TYR A 51 -9.68 3.25 8.18
CA TYR A 51 -9.07 3.77 6.96
C TYR A 51 -9.89 3.41 5.72
N ASN A 52 -10.07 4.38 4.83
CA ASN A 52 -10.43 4.12 3.44
C ASN A 52 -9.19 3.59 2.70
N VAL A 53 -9.37 2.60 1.84
CA VAL A 53 -8.26 2.01 1.10
C VAL A 53 -8.32 2.40 -0.36
N VAL A 54 -7.24 2.98 -0.86
CA VAL A 54 -7.03 3.25 -2.28
C VAL A 54 -5.99 2.26 -2.78
N VAL A 55 -6.37 1.36 -3.69
CA VAL A 55 -5.48 0.36 -4.26
C VAL A 55 -4.97 0.84 -5.61
N LEU A 56 -3.66 0.87 -5.76
CA LEU A 56 -2.98 1.17 -7.03
C LEU A 56 -2.24 -0.09 -7.51
N TYR A 57 -2.60 -0.58 -8.68
CA TYR A 57 -1.93 -1.69 -9.36
C TYR A 57 -0.73 -1.16 -10.14
N THR A 58 0.42 -1.10 -9.48
CA THR A 58 1.59 -0.36 -9.97
C THR A 58 2.26 -0.99 -11.19
N ASP A 59 2.04 -2.27 -11.43
CA ASP A 59 2.47 -2.99 -12.63
C ASP A 59 1.75 -2.54 -13.91
N LYS A 60 0.57 -1.91 -13.78
CA LYS A 60 -0.30 -1.46 -14.88
C LYS A 60 -0.36 0.05 -15.05
N MET A 61 0.42 0.78 -14.24
CA MET A 61 0.39 2.24 -14.23
C MET A 61 1.46 2.83 -15.13
N GLU A 62 1.17 4.05 -15.60
CA GLU A 62 2.14 4.95 -16.21
C GLU A 62 2.50 6.06 -15.21
N PRO A 63 3.63 6.76 -15.38
CA PRO A 63 4.03 7.83 -14.47
C PRO A 63 2.99 8.95 -14.31
N GLU A 64 2.23 9.24 -15.35
CA GLU A 64 1.17 10.25 -15.37
C GLU A 64 0.00 9.89 -14.46
N ASP A 65 -0.25 8.59 -14.25
CA ASP A 65 -1.29 8.11 -13.32
C ASP A 65 -0.95 8.44 -11.86
N LEU A 66 0.31 8.77 -11.59
CA LEU A 66 0.81 9.15 -10.26
C LEU A 66 1.07 10.64 -10.14
N ALA A 67 1.73 11.23 -11.13
CA ALA A 67 2.11 12.64 -11.12
C ALA A 67 0.95 13.58 -11.46
N GLY A 68 -0.09 13.06 -12.12
CA GLY A 68 -1.15 13.87 -12.70
C GLY A 68 -0.77 14.48 -14.03
N LEU A 69 -1.72 15.18 -14.64
CA LEU A 69 -1.56 15.83 -15.94
C LEU A 69 -1.17 17.28 -15.77
N LYS A 70 -0.16 17.73 -16.51
CA LYS A 70 0.15 19.15 -16.60
C LYS A 70 -0.91 19.86 -17.44
N ALA A 71 -1.60 20.82 -16.84
CA ALA A 71 -2.61 21.61 -17.50
C ALA A 71 -2.20 23.09 -17.54
N VAL A 72 -2.62 23.79 -18.55
CA VAL A 72 -2.46 25.23 -18.66
C VAL A 72 -3.78 25.89 -18.32
N VAL A 73 -3.80 26.65 -17.22
CA VAL A 73 -5.00 27.35 -16.78
C VAL A 73 -4.87 28.83 -17.14
N LYS A 74 -5.82 29.33 -17.92
CA LYS A 74 -5.99 30.78 -18.15
C LYS A 74 -6.90 31.34 -17.04
N THR A 75 -6.34 32.22 -16.24
CA THR A 75 -7.11 32.90 -15.18
C THR A 75 -8.01 33.98 -15.80
N LYS A 76 -9.06 34.39 -15.06
CA LYS A 76 -9.96 35.49 -15.49
C LYS A 76 -9.24 36.79 -15.82
N ASN A 77 -8.03 36.99 -15.26
CA ASN A 77 -7.17 38.15 -15.50
C ASN A 77 -6.19 37.96 -16.65
N GLY A 78 -6.40 36.95 -17.52
CA GLY A 78 -5.54 36.69 -18.68
C GLY A 78 -4.17 36.10 -18.37
N ARG A 79 -3.85 35.83 -17.10
CA ARG A 79 -2.58 35.18 -16.73
C ARG A 79 -2.61 33.70 -17.04
N ILE A 80 -1.55 33.19 -17.64
CA ILE A 80 -1.35 31.77 -17.91
C ILE A 80 -0.58 31.20 -16.74
N ARG A 81 -1.11 30.14 -16.14
CA ARG A 81 -0.44 29.35 -15.10
C ARG A 81 -0.38 27.89 -15.51
N GLN A 82 0.76 27.26 -15.29
CA GLN A 82 0.81 25.80 -15.31
C GLN A 82 0.20 25.29 -14.00
N ALA A 83 -0.73 24.36 -14.12
CA ALA A 83 -1.34 23.65 -12.99
C ALA A 83 -1.18 22.14 -13.22
N GLU A 84 -1.02 21.39 -12.17
CA GLU A 84 -1.10 19.94 -12.22
C GLU A 84 -2.53 19.55 -11.84
N ALA A 85 -3.18 18.78 -12.72
CA ALA A 85 -4.47 18.15 -12.41
C ALA A 85 -4.18 16.81 -11.74
N PRO A 86 -4.54 16.61 -10.47
CA PRO A 86 -4.33 15.35 -9.77
C PRO A 86 -5.06 14.20 -10.48
N PRO A 87 -4.52 12.98 -10.47
CA PRO A 87 -5.28 11.82 -10.88
C PRO A 87 -6.47 11.59 -9.94
N VAL A 88 -7.51 10.92 -10.42
CA VAL A 88 -8.78 10.76 -9.71
C VAL A 88 -8.59 10.22 -8.28
N TRP A 89 -7.72 9.24 -8.10
CA TRP A 89 -7.44 8.66 -6.79
C TRP A 89 -6.79 9.65 -5.81
N ALA A 90 -5.89 10.50 -6.29
CA ALA A 90 -5.24 11.53 -5.48
C ALA A 90 -6.20 12.67 -5.16
N GLN A 91 -7.01 13.09 -6.15
CA GLN A 91 -8.06 14.09 -5.95
C GLN A 91 -9.04 13.65 -4.86
N TYR A 92 -9.41 12.36 -4.86
CA TYR A 92 -10.30 11.84 -3.83
C TYR A 92 -9.71 12.00 -2.41
N ILE A 93 -8.43 11.69 -2.21
CA ILE A 93 -7.74 11.90 -0.92
C ILE A 93 -7.68 13.40 -0.55
N ILE A 94 -7.42 14.26 -1.54
CA ILE A 94 -7.31 15.71 -1.35
C ILE A 94 -8.64 16.32 -0.92
N ASP A 95 -9.74 15.88 -1.51
CA ASP A 95 -11.08 16.42 -1.26
C ASP A 95 -11.67 15.94 0.07
N HIS A 96 -11.09 14.91 0.70
CA HIS A 96 -11.53 14.34 1.96
C HIS A 96 -10.49 14.49 3.09
N PRO A 97 -10.10 15.72 3.46
CA PRO A 97 -8.98 15.96 4.40
C PRO A 97 -9.24 15.45 5.82
N ASN A 98 -10.50 15.24 6.19
CA ASN A 98 -10.91 14.73 7.50
C ASN A 98 -10.99 13.20 7.56
N GLU A 99 -10.88 12.53 6.43
CA GLU A 99 -10.85 11.07 6.35
C GLU A 99 -9.40 10.58 6.34
N GLN A 100 -9.20 9.33 6.77
CA GLN A 100 -7.88 8.70 6.78
C GLN A 100 -7.80 7.62 5.71
N PHE A 101 -6.69 7.58 5.00
CA PHE A 101 -6.50 6.68 3.87
C PHE A 101 -5.26 5.80 4.04
N LEU A 102 -5.39 4.55 3.63
CA LEU A 102 -4.28 3.69 3.28
C LEU A 102 -4.14 3.66 1.77
N LEU A 103 -3.03 4.17 1.26
CA LEU A 103 -2.65 4.02 -0.14
C LEU A 103 -1.88 2.71 -0.29
N PHE A 104 -2.52 1.74 -0.92
CA PHE A 104 -1.97 0.40 -1.07
C PHE A 104 -1.42 0.21 -2.49
N LEU A 105 -0.10 0.02 -2.57
CA LEU A 105 0.65 -0.15 -3.81
C LEU A 105 0.82 -1.64 -4.07
N ASP A 106 -0.04 -2.21 -4.91
CA ASP A 106 0.00 -3.63 -5.24
C ASP A 106 0.95 -3.91 -6.41
N GLU A 107 1.56 -5.09 -6.43
CA GLU A 107 2.53 -5.56 -7.42
C GLU A 107 3.76 -4.62 -7.58
N LEU A 108 4.22 -4.00 -6.49
CA LEU A 108 5.26 -2.96 -6.52
C LEU A 108 6.58 -3.43 -7.15
N ASN A 109 6.97 -4.67 -6.96
CA ASN A 109 8.19 -5.24 -7.54
C ASN A 109 8.09 -5.56 -9.04
N GLN A 110 6.90 -5.44 -9.64
CA GLN A 110 6.67 -5.57 -11.07
C GLN A 110 6.47 -4.22 -11.76
N ALA A 111 6.44 -3.12 -10.98
CA ALA A 111 6.25 -1.79 -11.51
C ALA A 111 7.44 -1.36 -12.39
N PRO A 112 7.17 -0.69 -13.52
CA PRO A 112 8.23 -0.09 -14.33
C PRO A 112 9.07 0.91 -13.51
N MET A 113 10.37 1.03 -13.80
CA MET A 113 11.27 1.94 -13.06
C MET A 113 10.76 3.40 -13.07
N LYS A 114 10.17 3.86 -14.16
CA LYS A 114 9.58 5.20 -14.26
C LYS A 114 8.44 5.42 -13.27
N VAL A 115 7.61 4.38 -13.06
CA VAL A 115 6.52 4.38 -12.06
C VAL A 115 7.09 4.40 -10.66
N LEU A 116 8.12 3.57 -10.36
CA LEU A 116 8.80 3.58 -9.07
C LEU A 116 9.40 4.95 -8.75
N GLN A 117 9.99 5.64 -9.74
CA GLN A 117 10.49 7.00 -9.57
C GLN A 117 9.38 8.01 -9.29
N ALA A 118 8.25 7.90 -9.97
CA ALA A 118 7.09 8.77 -9.75
C ALA A 118 6.42 8.53 -8.39
N LEU A 119 6.52 7.33 -7.82
CA LEU A 119 6.04 6.99 -6.47
C LEU A 119 6.90 7.57 -5.35
N MET A 120 8.16 7.91 -5.60
CA MET A 120 9.08 8.37 -4.56
C MET A 120 8.53 9.54 -3.73
N PRO A 121 8.05 10.65 -4.31
CA PRO A 121 7.49 11.76 -3.53
C PRO A 121 6.27 11.35 -2.71
N VAL A 122 5.44 10.44 -3.25
CA VAL A 122 4.24 9.94 -2.60
C VAL A 122 4.61 9.13 -1.35
N VAL A 123 5.52 8.17 -1.49
CA VAL A 123 5.88 7.24 -0.41
C VAL A 123 6.81 7.88 0.62
N LEU A 124 7.81 8.65 0.16
CA LEU A 124 8.84 9.22 1.05
C LEU A 124 8.35 10.45 1.80
N GLU A 125 7.54 11.28 1.13
CA GLU A 125 7.21 12.62 1.62
C GLU A 125 5.71 12.85 1.82
N ASN A 126 4.87 11.86 1.54
CA ASN A 126 3.40 11.99 1.53
C ASN A 126 2.93 13.15 0.63
N LYS A 127 3.58 13.31 -0.54
CA LYS A 127 3.24 14.36 -1.51
C LYS A 127 2.33 13.82 -2.59
N LEU A 128 1.26 14.57 -2.86
CA LEU A 128 0.38 14.41 -4.02
C LEU A 128 0.43 15.72 -4.80
N CYS A 129 0.79 15.65 -6.08
CA CYS A 129 0.91 16.84 -6.95
C CYS A 129 1.71 17.97 -6.29
N GLY A 130 2.88 17.65 -5.77
CA GLY A 130 3.82 18.61 -5.17
C GLY A 130 3.45 19.12 -3.76
N LYS A 131 2.27 18.82 -3.24
CA LYS A 131 1.82 19.21 -1.88
C LYS A 131 1.83 18.04 -0.92
N ARG A 132 2.20 18.30 0.35
CA ARG A 132 2.23 17.30 1.42
C ARG A 132 0.88 17.17 2.09
N TYR A 133 0.43 15.92 2.30
CA TYR A 133 -0.83 15.57 2.96
C TYR A 133 -0.56 14.65 4.14
N LYS A 134 -1.36 14.79 5.22
CA LYS A 134 -1.21 14.03 6.47
C LYS A 134 -2.29 12.96 6.66
N ASN A 135 -3.27 12.95 5.79
CA ASN A 135 -4.43 12.08 5.88
C ASN A 135 -4.26 10.74 5.17
N PHE A 136 -3.05 10.40 4.74
CA PHE A 136 -2.76 9.07 4.20
C PHE A 136 -1.37 8.56 4.63
N PHE A 137 -1.19 7.26 4.54
CA PHE A 137 0.10 6.59 4.59
C PHE A 137 0.14 5.46 3.56
N CYS A 138 1.33 4.98 3.22
CA CYS A 138 1.51 3.98 2.18
C CYS A 138 1.84 2.61 2.77
N ALA A 139 1.27 1.57 2.14
CA ALA A 139 1.75 0.21 2.26
C ALA A 139 1.87 -0.38 0.86
N ALA A 140 2.73 -1.38 0.71
CA ALA A 140 2.95 -2.01 -0.58
C ALA A 140 2.94 -3.53 -0.48
N ALA A 141 2.60 -4.17 -1.59
CA ALA A 141 2.73 -5.60 -1.76
C ALA A 141 3.49 -5.93 -3.04
N GLY A 142 4.09 -7.12 -3.03
CA GLY A 142 4.73 -7.70 -4.20
C GLY A 142 4.78 -9.21 -4.09
N ASN A 143 5.22 -9.85 -5.17
CA ASN A 143 5.49 -11.27 -5.16
C ASN A 143 6.72 -11.59 -4.30
N MET A 144 6.95 -12.88 -4.01
CA MET A 144 8.14 -13.31 -3.28
C MET A 144 9.39 -12.78 -3.96
N LEU A 145 10.20 -12.06 -3.19
CA LEU A 145 11.50 -11.56 -3.63
C LEU A 145 12.54 -12.64 -3.36
N TYR A 146 13.19 -13.10 -4.41
CA TYR A 146 14.35 -13.97 -4.31
C TYR A 146 15.63 -13.13 -4.24
N GLU A 147 16.75 -13.73 -3.82
CA GLU A 147 18.05 -13.05 -3.85
C GLU A 147 18.33 -12.51 -5.26
N GLY A 148 18.52 -11.20 -5.38
CA GLY A 148 18.62 -10.48 -6.67
C GLY A 148 17.42 -9.60 -7.02
N ASP A 149 16.20 -9.95 -6.64
CA ASP A 149 15.01 -9.14 -6.96
C ASP A 149 14.93 -7.87 -6.09
N LEU A 150 15.54 -7.87 -4.93
CA LEU A 150 15.63 -6.72 -4.03
C LEU A 150 16.44 -5.55 -4.62
N GLU A 151 17.35 -5.84 -5.56
CA GLU A 151 18.14 -4.82 -6.23
C GLU A 151 17.33 -4.01 -7.25
N VAL A 152 16.17 -4.52 -7.67
CA VAL A 152 15.28 -3.87 -8.63
C VAL A 152 14.50 -2.72 -7.99
N LEU A 153 14.19 -2.82 -6.69
CA LEU A 153 13.46 -1.78 -5.98
C LEU A 153 14.41 -0.70 -5.44
N PRO A 154 14.11 0.59 -5.67
CA PRO A 154 14.92 1.68 -5.14
C PRO A 154 15.11 1.56 -3.63
N ARG A 155 16.36 1.65 -3.16
CA ARG A 155 16.70 1.53 -1.73
C ARG A 155 15.90 2.48 -0.84
N GLN A 156 15.63 3.70 -1.33
CA GLN A 156 14.84 4.69 -0.61
C GLN A 156 13.40 4.23 -0.36
N LEU A 157 12.74 3.65 -1.38
CA LEU A 157 11.41 3.07 -1.22
C LEU A 157 11.40 1.93 -0.21
N MET A 158 12.36 1.01 -0.31
CA MET A 158 12.47 -0.12 0.61
C MET A 158 12.76 0.33 2.04
N SER A 159 13.62 1.33 2.23
CA SER A 159 13.89 1.91 3.54
C SER A 159 12.63 2.49 4.19
N ARG A 160 11.80 3.18 3.41
CA ARG A 160 10.56 3.79 3.90
C ARG A 160 9.47 2.76 4.17
N LEU A 161 9.33 1.76 3.31
CA LEU A 161 8.37 0.67 3.45
C LEU A 161 8.79 -0.40 4.48
N GLY A 162 9.93 -0.21 5.11
CA GLY A 162 10.51 -1.13 6.07
C GLY A 162 11.56 -2.03 5.42
N SER A 163 12.78 -1.96 5.91
CA SER A 163 13.96 -2.66 5.38
C SER A 163 13.82 -4.20 5.35
N LYS A 164 12.84 -4.75 6.05
CA LYS A 164 12.52 -6.18 6.05
C LYS A 164 11.07 -6.38 5.64
N PRO A 165 10.82 -6.93 4.45
CA PRO A 165 9.48 -7.30 4.02
C PRO A 165 8.80 -8.22 5.02
N ILE A 166 7.49 -8.09 5.14
CA ILE A 166 6.68 -9.04 5.89
C ILE A 166 6.31 -10.16 4.93
N THR A 167 6.85 -11.36 5.15
CA THR A 167 6.51 -12.50 4.32
C THR A 167 5.12 -12.98 4.68
N TRP A 168 4.20 -12.84 3.73
CA TRP A 168 2.85 -13.32 3.85
C TRP A 168 2.80 -14.77 3.40
N ILE A 169 2.35 -15.64 4.28
CA ILE A 169 2.19 -17.05 4.02
C ILE A 169 0.73 -17.36 4.33
N THR A 170 0.00 -17.85 3.35
CA THR A 170 -1.37 -18.33 3.54
C THR A 170 -1.38 -19.84 3.45
N GLY A 171 -2.25 -20.45 4.23
CA GLY A 171 -2.59 -21.86 4.11
C GLY A 171 -3.63 -22.11 3.00
N THR A 172 -4.32 -23.24 3.09
CA THR A 172 -5.50 -23.50 2.27
C THR A 172 -6.59 -22.46 2.57
N LYS A 173 -7.58 -22.34 1.69
CA LYS A 173 -8.72 -21.44 1.89
C LYS A 173 -9.41 -21.69 3.23
N GLU A 174 -9.55 -22.97 3.60
CA GLU A 174 -10.18 -23.39 4.86
C GLU A 174 -9.36 -22.92 6.09
N ALA A 175 -8.03 -23.05 6.03
CA ALA A 175 -7.15 -22.56 7.09
C ALA A 175 -7.20 -21.02 7.20
N TRP A 176 -7.47 -20.34 6.10
CA TRP A 176 -7.63 -18.90 6.03
C TRP A 176 -8.93 -18.45 6.72
N ASP A 177 -10.04 -19.10 6.37
CA ASP A 177 -11.36 -18.80 6.92
C ASP A 177 -11.39 -19.04 8.45
N GLU A 178 -10.85 -20.18 8.92
CA GLU A 178 -10.74 -20.49 10.36
C GLU A 178 -9.87 -19.48 11.12
N ALA A 179 -8.74 -19.08 10.53
CA ALA A 179 -7.81 -18.14 11.15
C ALA A 179 -8.39 -16.73 11.18
N PHE A 180 -9.10 -16.32 10.14
CA PHE A 180 -9.80 -15.06 10.05
C PHE A 180 -10.87 -14.96 11.15
N ASP A 181 -11.73 -15.98 11.28
CA ASP A 181 -12.77 -16.01 12.30
C ASP A 181 -12.22 -16.00 13.73
N SER A 182 -11.15 -16.76 13.96
CA SER A 182 -10.50 -16.82 15.28
C SER A 182 -9.90 -15.50 15.70
N LEU A 183 -9.26 -14.78 14.76
CA LEU A 183 -8.63 -13.48 15.05
C LEU A 183 -9.67 -12.36 15.14
N HIS A 184 -10.74 -12.42 14.40
CA HIS A 184 -11.88 -11.54 14.51
C HIS A 184 -12.49 -11.56 15.91
N LYS A 185 -12.82 -12.76 16.40
CA LYS A 185 -13.35 -12.95 17.76
C LYS A 185 -12.41 -12.42 18.83
N LYS A 186 -11.11 -12.62 18.64
CA LYS A 186 -10.09 -12.17 19.59
C LYS A 186 -9.87 -10.65 19.58
N TRP A 187 -10.30 -9.99 18.50
CA TRP A 187 -10.18 -8.54 18.34
C TRP A 187 -11.39 -7.79 18.84
N ASP A 188 -12.58 -8.28 18.52
CA ASP A 188 -13.83 -7.71 19.02
C ASP A 188 -13.91 -7.78 20.55
N SER A 189 -13.18 -8.74 21.18
CA SER A 189 -13.06 -8.84 22.64
C SER A 189 -12.04 -7.88 23.28
N LYS A 190 -11.28 -7.11 22.48
CA LYS A 190 -10.26 -6.16 22.96
C LYS A 190 -10.62 -4.69 22.72
N ILE A 191 -11.77 -4.45 22.11
CA ILE A 191 -12.38 -3.14 21.94
C ILE A 191 -13.50 -2.99 22.93
#